data_b9d0a3afef6314b29dbdf31b342effae
#
_entry.id   b9d0a3afef6314b29dbdf31b342effae
#
_cell.length_a   1.000
_cell.length_b   1.000
_cell.length_c   1.000
_cell.angle_alpha   90.00
_cell.angle_beta   90.00
_cell.angle_gamma   90.00
#
_symmetry.space_group_name_H-M   'P 1'
#
loop_
_entity.id
_entity.type
_entity.pdbx_description
1 polymer ?
#
loop_
_entity_poly.entity_id
_entity_poly.type
_entity_poly.pdbx_seq_one_letter_code
_entity_poly.pdbx_strand_id
1 'polypeptide(L)'
;MTKAIHILSTAPARARMRQRNDFQYSPRPFEVICTALSALMWRNTNGPVGLYTDSYGYEYYRDIGILDVWDAGINTEVLENMPDINHSIFWAASKLFALREESAPVAMIDTDLIIWKNLDNFFEKDSISVLHREELIECYVNKENLKVRTGYSFNPEWNWKERPCNTAFAYFNNQDFKQDYIAHAIDFMTGNNEPAMENVSQMVFAEQRLLAMHAASKGIGIVPLVDDPFQKENDIFTHLWGAKDMAREFPHQAEMLVDSMMNKLRSLSEGTARTLASKFNLTL
;
A
#
# COMPACT_ATOMS: atom_id res chain seq x y z
N MET A 1 3.43 -20.48 -3.67
CA MET A 1 2.95 -19.28 -4.40
C MET A 1 1.95 -18.54 -3.51
N THR A 2 2.16 -17.27 -3.27
CA THR A 2 1.37 -16.46 -2.34
C THR A 2 0.53 -15.43 -3.11
N LYS A 3 -0.80 -15.38 -2.82
CA LYS A 3 -1.65 -14.33 -3.34
C LYS A 3 -1.23 -12.98 -2.76
N ALA A 4 -1.14 -11.97 -3.63
CA ALA A 4 -1.02 -10.58 -3.19
C ALA A 4 -2.27 -9.78 -3.56
N ILE A 5 -2.43 -8.62 -2.91
CA ILE A 5 -3.42 -7.61 -3.26
C ILE A 5 -2.75 -6.24 -3.43
N HIS A 6 -3.12 -5.57 -4.50
CA HIS A 6 -2.95 -4.14 -4.66
C HIS A 6 -4.19 -3.42 -4.18
N ILE A 7 -4.03 -2.27 -3.56
CA ILE A 7 -5.15 -1.44 -3.12
C ILE A 7 -4.98 -0.03 -3.71
N LEU A 8 -5.99 0.40 -4.46
CA LEU A 8 -6.02 1.70 -5.09
C LEU A 8 -7.35 2.39 -4.79
N SER A 9 -7.34 3.36 -3.89
CA SER A 9 -8.52 4.15 -3.55
C SER A 9 -8.39 5.57 -4.05
N THR A 10 -9.43 6.07 -4.71
CA THR A 10 -9.52 7.49 -5.09
C THR A 10 -10.13 8.34 -3.99
N ALA A 11 -10.67 7.74 -2.92
CA ALA A 11 -11.35 8.44 -1.84
C ALA A 11 -10.50 9.55 -1.18
N PRO A 12 -9.19 9.39 -0.92
CA PRO A 12 -8.36 10.46 -0.38
C PRO A 12 -8.21 11.65 -1.33
N ALA A 13 -8.12 11.39 -2.65
CA ALA A 13 -8.05 12.44 -3.65
C ALA A 13 -9.40 13.18 -3.77
N ARG A 14 -10.50 12.45 -3.79
CA ARG A 14 -11.85 13.00 -3.77
C ARG A 14 -12.12 13.85 -2.52
N ALA A 15 -11.67 13.39 -1.36
CA ALA A 15 -11.83 14.12 -0.09
C ALA A 15 -11.12 15.48 -0.11
N ARG A 16 -9.93 15.56 -0.73
CA ARG A 16 -9.20 16.83 -0.89
C ARG A 16 -9.87 17.78 -1.89
N MET A 17 -10.64 17.26 -2.84
CA MET A 17 -11.30 18.01 -3.91
C MET A 17 -12.79 18.26 -3.64
N ARG A 18 -13.30 17.99 -2.41
CA ARG A 18 -14.72 18.09 -2.02
C ARG A 18 -15.45 19.39 -2.42
N GLN A 19 -14.75 20.42 -2.86
CA GLN A 19 -15.35 21.67 -3.36
C GLN A 19 -15.50 21.71 -4.90
N ARG A 20 -15.11 20.66 -5.62
CA ARG A 20 -15.19 20.56 -7.08
C ARG A 20 -16.04 19.37 -7.48
N ASN A 21 -17.12 19.62 -8.20
CA ASN A 21 -18.03 18.57 -8.72
C ASN A 21 -17.48 17.82 -9.95
N ASP A 22 -16.22 18.07 -10.34
CA ASP A 22 -15.59 17.58 -11.56
C ASP A 22 -14.37 16.69 -11.28
N PHE A 23 -14.43 15.87 -10.23
CA PHE A 23 -13.34 14.96 -9.94
C PHE A 23 -13.12 13.98 -11.09
N GLN A 24 -11.92 14.02 -11.66
CA GLN A 24 -11.43 13.05 -12.61
C GLN A 24 -10.17 12.37 -12.05
N TYR A 25 -10.21 11.05 -11.93
CA TYR A 25 -9.02 10.29 -11.56
C TYR A 25 -8.03 10.29 -12.73
N SER A 26 -6.86 10.89 -12.54
CA SER A 26 -5.84 11.05 -13.59
C SER A 26 -4.44 10.89 -12.97
N PRO A 27 -4.02 9.65 -12.69
CA PRO A 27 -2.65 9.39 -12.24
C PRO A 27 -1.66 9.70 -13.37
N ARG A 28 -0.41 9.98 -13.00
CA ARG A 28 0.66 10.23 -13.96
C ARG A 28 1.05 8.94 -14.69
N PRO A 29 1.60 9.02 -15.91
CA PRO A 29 2.03 7.85 -16.66
C PRO A 29 2.93 6.91 -15.86
N PHE A 30 3.94 7.44 -15.15
CA PHE A 30 4.85 6.61 -14.37
C PHE A 30 4.17 5.85 -13.23
N GLU A 31 3.13 6.40 -12.60
CA GLU A 31 2.36 5.72 -11.54
C GLU A 31 1.61 4.51 -12.11
N VAL A 32 1.00 4.67 -13.27
CA VAL A 32 0.27 3.59 -13.95
C VAL A 32 1.23 2.49 -14.42
N ILE A 33 2.36 2.87 -15.01
CA ILE A 33 3.39 1.95 -15.48
C ILE A 33 3.98 1.18 -14.30
N CYS A 34 4.28 1.87 -13.20
CA CYS A 34 4.77 1.24 -11.97
C CYS A 34 3.76 0.23 -11.42
N THR A 35 2.48 0.60 -11.34
CA THR A 35 1.40 -0.29 -10.87
C THR A 35 1.31 -1.55 -11.73
N ALA A 36 1.33 -1.43 -13.06
CA ALA A 36 1.31 -2.57 -13.97
C ALA A 36 2.56 -3.45 -13.83
N LEU A 37 3.74 -2.82 -13.71
CA LEU A 37 5.00 -3.53 -13.52
C LEU A 37 5.05 -4.26 -12.18
N SER A 38 4.58 -3.63 -11.09
CA SER A 38 4.47 -4.23 -9.76
C SER A 38 3.61 -5.50 -9.82
N ALA A 39 2.41 -5.42 -10.42
CA ALA A 39 1.52 -6.57 -10.57
C ALA A 39 2.17 -7.71 -11.37
N LEU A 40 2.72 -7.41 -12.54
CA LEU A 40 3.32 -8.44 -13.41
C LEU A 40 4.60 -9.04 -12.82
N MET A 41 5.39 -8.26 -12.09
CA MET A 41 6.58 -8.79 -11.39
C MET A 41 6.18 -9.75 -10.28
N TRP A 42 5.19 -9.39 -9.45
CA TRP A 42 4.69 -10.29 -8.42
C TRP A 42 4.16 -11.60 -9.03
N ARG A 43 3.34 -11.53 -10.07
CA ARG A 43 2.82 -12.71 -10.79
C ARG A 43 3.93 -13.61 -11.32
N ASN A 44 4.99 -13.02 -11.82
CA ASN A 44 6.12 -13.76 -12.39
C ASN A 44 6.95 -14.48 -11.32
N THR A 45 7.04 -13.95 -10.09
CA THR A 45 7.99 -14.41 -9.09
C THR A 45 7.35 -15.03 -7.85
N ASN A 46 6.16 -14.61 -7.44
CA ASN A 46 5.58 -14.96 -6.14
C ASN A 46 4.19 -15.61 -6.22
N GLY A 47 3.33 -15.19 -7.15
CA GLY A 47 1.99 -15.77 -7.27
C GLY A 47 0.94 -14.80 -7.81
N PRO A 48 -0.36 -15.14 -7.74
CA PRO A 48 -1.41 -14.31 -8.28
C PRO A 48 -1.56 -13.00 -7.52
N VAL A 49 -2.06 -11.95 -8.21
CA VAL A 49 -2.33 -10.64 -7.63
C VAL A 49 -3.74 -10.16 -7.95
N GLY A 50 -4.46 -9.69 -6.92
CA GLY A 50 -5.77 -9.05 -7.05
C GLY A 50 -5.70 -7.54 -6.92
N LEU A 51 -6.77 -6.85 -7.31
CA LEU A 51 -6.95 -5.42 -7.11
C LEU A 51 -8.18 -5.15 -6.26
N TYR A 52 -8.02 -4.34 -5.23
CA TYR A 52 -9.11 -3.65 -4.55
C TYR A 52 -9.09 -2.18 -4.99
N THR A 53 -10.21 -1.72 -5.54
CA THR A 53 -10.32 -0.33 -6.01
C THR A 53 -11.75 0.18 -5.83
N ASP A 54 -11.98 1.46 -6.05
CA ASP A 54 -13.33 2.03 -6.18
C ASP A 54 -13.71 2.14 -7.67
N SER A 55 -14.96 2.55 -7.96
CA SER A 55 -15.48 2.66 -9.32
C SER A 55 -14.63 3.56 -10.21
N TYR A 56 -14.13 4.68 -9.68
CA TYR A 56 -13.27 5.59 -10.45
C TYR A 56 -11.95 4.96 -10.87
N GLY A 57 -11.30 4.24 -9.95
CA GLY A 57 -10.07 3.50 -10.25
C GLY A 57 -10.32 2.36 -11.24
N TYR A 58 -11.40 1.60 -11.05
CA TYR A 58 -11.79 0.53 -11.96
C TYR A 58 -12.03 1.04 -13.38
N GLU A 59 -12.87 2.07 -13.55
CA GLU A 59 -13.16 2.65 -14.85
C GLU A 59 -11.91 3.17 -15.54
N TYR A 60 -11.03 3.84 -14.79
CA TYR A 60 -9.77 4.33 -15.33
C TYR A 60 -8.91 3.21 -15.92
N TYR A 61 -8.67 2.12 -15.18
CA TYR A 61 -7.83 1.01 -15.65
C TYR A 61 -8.51 0.18 -16.73
N ARG A 62 -9.85 0.06 -16.70
CA ARG A 62 -10.64 -0.53 -17.78
C ARG A 62 -10.47 0.26 -19.08
N ASP A 63 -10.56 1.58 -19.02
CA ASP A 63 -10.48 2.46 -20.20
C ASP A 63 -9.05 2.55 -20.78
N ILE A 64 -8.05 2.27 -19.95
CA ILE A 64 -6.68 2.04 -20.42
C ILE A 64 -6.55 0.66 -21.09
N GLY A 65 -7.28 -0.34 -20.63
CA GLY A 65 -7.21 -1.70 -21.16
C GLY A 65 -6.14 -2.58 -20.52
N ILE A 66 -5.86 -2.41 -19.21
CA ILE A 66 -4.84 -3.20 -18.49
C ILE A 66 -5.38 -3.96 -17.28
N LEU A 67 -6.70 -4.21 -17.20
CA LEU A 67 -7.28 -4.95 -16.08
C LEU A 67 -6.74 -6.38 -15.93
N ASP A 68 -6.22 -6.96 -16.99
CA ASP A 68 -5.65 -8.31 -17.05
C ASP A 68 -4.31 -8.47 -16.30
N VAL A 69 -3.70 -7.37 -15.87
CA VAL A 69 -2.52 -7.46 -15.01
C VAL A 69 -2.84 -8.03 -13.61
N TRP A 70 -4.11 -7.97 -13.19
CA TRP A 70 -4.61 -8.54 -11.92
C TRP A 70 -5.35 -9.86 -12.16
N ASP A 71 -4.61 -10.96 -12.12
CA ASP A 71 -5.13 -12.31 -12.44
C ASP A 71 -5.91 -13.00 -11.30
N ALA A 72 -5.81 -12.46 -10.08
CA ALA A 72 -6.61 -12.94 -8.94
C ALA A 72 -7.96 -12.19 -8.77
N GLY A 73 -8.34 -11.39 -9.78
CA GLY A 73 -9.61 -10.68 -9.81
C GLY A 73 -9.54 -9.25 -9.29
N ILE A 74 -10.66 -8.55 -9.47
CA ILE A 74 -10.82 -7.15 -9.07
C ILE A 74 -12.06 -7.02 -8.19
N ASN A 75 -11.91 -6.37 -7.05
CA ASN A 75 -13.00 -6.09 -6.12
C ASN A 75 -13.22 -4.58 -6.02
N THR A 76 -14.42 -4.12 -6.33
CA THR A 76 -14.83 -2.73 -6.18
C THR A 76 -15.78 -2.51 -4.99
N GLU A 77 -16.44 -3.55 -4.53
CA GLU A 77 -17.52 -3.47 -3.53
C GLU A 77 -17.00 -3.04 -2.17
N VAL A 78 -15.84 -3.55 -1.76
CA VAL A 78 -15.27 -3.28 -0.43
C VAL A 78 -14.98 -1.79 -0.26
N LEU A 79 -14.36 -1.15 -1.24
CA LEU A 79 -13.98 0.26 -1.14
C LEU A 79 -15.16 1.22 -1.36
N GLU A 80 -16.21 0.80 -2.06
CA GLU A 80 -17.45 1.58 -2.18
C GLU A 80 -18.30 1.52 -0.91
N ASN A 81 -18.22 0.43 -0.13
CA ASN A 81 -19.03 0.21 1.04
C ASN A 81 -18.26 0.39 2.36
N MET A 82 -17.15 1.11 2.35
CA MET A 82 -16.44 1.45 3.58
C MET A 82 -17.32 2.33 4.49
N PRO A 83 -17.27 2.14 5.84
CA PRO A 83 -17.94 3.04 6.77
C PRO A 83 -17.42 4.47 6.63
N ASP A 84 -18.09 5.43 7.27
CA ASP A 84 -17.69 6.82 7.27
C ASP A 84 -16.34 7.01 7.97
N ILE A 85 -15.28 7.03 7.18
CA ILE A 85 -13.90 7.28 7.59
C ILE A 85 -13.45 8.62 6.99
N ASN A 86 -12.80 9.43 7.79
CA ASN A 86 -12.21 10.66 7.29
C ASN A 86 -10.96 10.39 6.43
N HIS A 87 -11.15 10.24 5.13
CA HIS A 87 -10.06 9.94 4.18
C HIS A 87 -9.02 11.07 4.03
N SER A 88 -9.28 12.27 4.54
CA SER A 88 -8.26 13.33 4.60
C SER A 88 -7.24 13.07 5.72
N ILE A 89 -7.64 12.33 6.75
CA ILE A 89 -6.79 11.91 7.88
C ILE A 89 -6.25 10.50 7.62
N PHE A 90 -7.14 9.57 7.24
CA PHE A 90 -6.85 8.14 7.07
C PHE A 90 -6.80 7.76 5.60
N TRP A 91 -5.84 8.34 4.85
CA TRP A 91 -5.73 8.15 3.39
C TRP A 91 -5.44 6.69 2.97
N ALA A 92 -4.81 5.90 3.83
CA ALA A 92 -4.50 4.49 3.57
C ALA A 92 -5.52 3.52 4.21
N ALA A 93 -6.63 4.02 4.78
CA ALA A 93 -7.64 3.17 5.43
C ALA A 93 -8.14 2.03 4.53
N SER A 94 -8.28 2.28 3.22
CA SER A 94 -8.68 1.29 2.23
C SER A 94 -7.82 0.02 2.25
N LYS A 95 -6.53 0.10 2.61
CA LYS A 95 -5.65 -1.06 2.75
C LYS A 95 -6.17 -2.04 3.82
N LEU A 96 -6.58 -1.50 4.95
CA LEU A 96 -7.05 -2.30 6.08
C LEU A 96 -8.42 -2.94 5.79
N PHE A 97 -9.31 -2.22 5.10
CA PHE A 97 -10.59 -2.79 4.68
C PHE A 97 -10.44 -3.88 3.62
N ALA A 98 -9.57 -3.69 2.64
CA ALA A 98 -9.26 -4.72 1.65
C ALA A 98 -8.61 -5.96 2.30
N LEU A 99 -7.62 -5.74 3.18
CA LEU A 99 -6.93 -6.82 3.88
C LEU A 99 -7.85 -7.62 4.80
N ARG A 100 -8.89 -6.99 5.37
CA ARG A 100 -9.90 -7.66 6.18
C ARG A 100 -10.63 -8.76 5.42
N GLU A 101 -10.96 -8.52 4.16
CA GLU A 101 -11.73 -9.43 3.33
C GLU A 101 -10.91 -10.63 2.81
N GLU A 102 -9.59 -10.51 2.82
CA GLU A 102 -8.72 -11.59 2.35
C GLU A 102 -8.49 -12.66 3.43
N SER A 103 -8.37 -13.90 2.98
CA SER A 103 -7.92 -15.00 3.84
C SER A 103 -6.39 -15.06 3.86
N ALA A 104 -5.81 -15.34 5.03
CA ALA A 104 -4.38 -15.65 5.12
C ALA A 104 -4.11 -17.07 4.53
N PRO A 105 -2.96 -17.30 3.89
CA PRO A 105 -1.83 -16.38 3.70
C PRO A 105 -2.09 -15.36 2.59
N VAL A 106 -1.73 -14.10 2.84
CA VAL A 106 -1.90 -13.00 1.88
C VAL A 106 -0.81 -11.95 2.04
N ALA A 107 -0.35 -11.39 0.91
CA ALA A 107 0.52 -10.22 0.88
C ALA A 107 -0.28 -8.98 0.47
N MET A 108 0.01 -7.85 1.08
CA MET A 108 -0.43 -6.52 0.66
C MET A 108 0.76 -5.76 0.10
N ILE A 109 0.59 -5.15 -1.08
CA ILE A 109 1.68 -4.48 -1.81
C ILE A 109 1.19 -3.11 -2.26
N ASP A 110 1.96 -2.06 -2.00
CA ASP A 110 1.71 -0.73 -2.56
C ASP A 110 1.93 -0.73 -4.07
N THR A 111 1.12 0.03 -4.79
CA THR A 111 1.17 0.10 -6.25
C THR A 111 2.42 0.76 -6.81
N ASP A 112 3.20 1.43 -5.96
CA ASP A 112 4.50 2.04 -6.28
C ASP A 112 5.69 1.21 -5.74
N LEU A 113 5.45 -0.03 -5.32
CA LEU A 113 6.47 -0.99 -4.87
C LEU A 113 6.60 -2.13 -5.89
N ILE A 114 7.80 -2.35 -6.40
CA ILE A 114 8.11 -3.44 -7.32
C ILE A 114 8.97 -4.47 -6.60
N ILE A 115 8.49 -5.71 -6.49
CA ILE A 115 9.23 -6.84 -5.89
C ILE A 115 9.93 -7.61 -7.02
N TRP A 116 11.26 -7.67 -6.97
CA TRP A 116 12.08 -8.27 -8.04
C TRP A 116 12.31 -9.77 -7.88
N LYS A 117 12.22 -10.30 -6.65
CA LYS A 117 12.58 -11.66 -6.31
C LYS A 117 11.42 -12.46 -5.70
N ASN A 118 11.57 -13.77 -5.67
CA ASN A 118 10.73 -14.64 -4.85
C ASN A 118 10.99 -14.37 -3.37
N LEU A 119 9.92 -14.30 -2.58
CA LEU A 119 9.95 -13.97 -1.16
C LEU A 119 9.66 -15.16 -0.23
N ASP A 120 9.57 -16.39 -0.74
CA ASP A 120 9.22 -17.56 0.09
C ASP A 120 10.10 -17.70 1.33
N ASN A 121 11.38 -17.30 1.25
CA ASN A 121 12.32 -17.34 2.38
C ASN A 121 12.03 -16.31 3.49
N PHE A 122 11.16 -15.34 3.23
CA PHE A 122 10.74 -14.33 4.21
C PHE A 122 9.41 -14.67 4.88
N PHE A 123 8.75 -15.77 4.45
CA PHE A 123 7.41 -16.16 4.92
C PHE A 123 7.53 -17.21 6.02
N GLU A 124 8.09 -16.81 7.15
CA GLU A 124 8.26 -17.68 8.29
C GLU A 124 6.92 -17.99 8.97
N LYS A 125 6.82 -19.19 9.55
CA LYS A 125 5.67 -19.60 10.35
C LYS A 125 5.58 -18.74 11.61
N ASP A 126 4.35 -18.36 11.97
CA ASP A 126 4.05 -17.57 13.18
C ASP A 126 4.72 -16.18 13.21
N SER A 127 4.99 -15.60 12.03
CA SER A 127 5.51 -14.25 11.85
C SER A 127 4.69 -13.48 10.83
N ILE A 128 4.90 -12.17 10.78
CA ILE A 128 4.51 -11.29 9.68
C ILE A 128 5.77 -10.83 8.96
N SER A 129 5.68 -10.60 7.65
CA SER A 129 6.80 -9.98 6.92
C SER A 129 6.41 -8.58 6.49
N VAL A 130 7.35 -7.64 6.58
CA VAL A 130 7.15 -6.23 6.24
C VAL A 130 8.30 -5.71 5.39
N LEU A 131 8.11 -4.58 4.72
CA LEU A 131 9.17 -4.03 3.85
C LEU A 131 10.46 -3.80 4.65
N HIS A 132 10.38 -3.05 5.74
CA HIS A 132 11.45 -2.84 6.74
C HIS A 132 10.86 -2.29 8.04
N ARG A 133 11.70 -2.17 9.07
CA ARG A 133 11.34 -1.50 10.33
C ARG A 133 11.75 -0.04 10.26
N GLU A 134 10.83 0.84 10.64
CA GLU A 134 11.07 2.28 10.70
C GLU A 134 11.71 2.70 12.02
N GLU A 135 12.42 3.82 12.03
CA GLU A 135 12.82 4.48 13.28
C GLU A 135 11.69 5.33 13.85
N LEU A 136 11.71 5.56 15.16
CA LEU A 136 10.73 6.43 15.84
C LEU A 136 11.05 7.90 15.57
N ILE A 137 10.69 8.38 14.39
CA ILE A 137 10.80 9.79 13.98
C ILE A 137 9.54 10.59 14.33
N GLU A 138 9.53 11.88 14.04
CA GLU A 138 8.51 12.85 14.47
C GLU A 138 7.06 12.45 14.15
N CYS A 139 6.81 11.79 13.03
CA CYS A 139 5.45 11.37 12.67
C CYS A 139 4.91 10.19 13.52
N TYR A 140 5.77 9.45 14.21
CA TYR A 140 5.39 8.34 15.08
C TYR A 140 5.19 8.81 16.52
N VAL A 141 4.20 9.67 16.73
CA VAL A 141 3.91 10.29 18.01
C VAL A 141 3.41 9.31 19.07
N ASN A 142 3.59 9.66 20.35
CA ASN A 142 3.02 8.89 21.46
C ASN A 142 1.50 9.14 21.59
N LYS A 143 0.84 8.32 22.42
CA LYS A 143 -0.62 8.33 22.59
C LYS A 143 -1.18 9.70 23.00
N GLU A 144 -0.43 10.49 23.74
CA GLU A 144 -0.83 11.82 24.23
C GLU A 144 -0.98 12.84 23.08
N ASN A 145 -0.30 12.59 21.96
CA ASN A 145 -0.32 13.46 20.77
C ASN A 145 -1.26 12.96 19.67
N LEU A 146 -1.85 11.77 19.83
CA LEU A 146 -2.90 11.28 18.95
C LEU A 146 -4.25 11.86 19.37
N LYS A 147 -5.08 12.18 18.39
CA LYS A 147 -6.47 12.54 18.63
C LYS A 147 -7.32 11.28 18.59
N VAL A 148 -8.20 11.14 19.56
CA VAL A 148 -9.08 9.99 19.68
C VAL A 148 -10.49 10.43 20.00
N ARG A 149 -11.48 9.71 19.50
CA ARG A 149 -12.89 9.95 19.84
C ARG A 149 -13.15 9.70 21.32
N THR A 150 -14.19 10.33 21.85
CA THR A 150 -14.65 10.07 23.22
C THR A 150 -14.96 8.58 23.42
N GLY A 151 -14.45 8.02 24.52
CA GLY A 151 -14.66 6.60 24.89
C GLY A 151 -13.65 5.63 24.24
N TYR A 152 -12.75 6.08 23.35
CA TYR A 152 -11.68 5.24 22.87
C TYR A 152 -10.57 5.09 23.93
N SER A 153 -10.03 3.89 24.04
CA SER A 153 -8.89 3.61 24.93
C SER A 153 -7.87 2.75 24.22
N PHE A 154 -6.60 3.13 24.30
CA PHE A 154 -5.52 2.31 23.81
C PHE A 154 -5.36 1.04 24.64
N ASN A 155 -5.03 -0.08 23.99
CA ASN A 155 -4.71 -1.30 24.69
C ASN A 155 -3.49 -1.07 25.61
N PRO A 156 -3.59 -1.35 26.94
CA PRO A 156 -2.51 -1.12 27.89
C PRO A 156 -1.29 -2.03 27.67
N GLU A 157 -1.44 -3.12 26.93
CA GLU A 157 -0.35 -4.06 26.59
C GLU A 157 0.54 -3.55 25.46
N TRP A 158 0.14 -2.51 24.75
CA TRP A 158 0.95 -1.98 23.64
C TRP A 158 2.20 -1.25 24.13
N ASN A 159 3.35 -1.72 23.65
CA ASN A 159 4.64 -1.11 23.92
C ASN A 159 4.91 0.04 22.95
N TRP A 160 4.80 1.28 23.41
CA TRP A 160 5.00 2.48 22.59
C TRP A 160 6.45 2.73 22.16
N LYS A 161 7.39 1.89 22.59
CA LYS A 161 8.79 1.92 22.15
C LYS A 161 9.06 0.98 20.98
N GLU A 162 8.05 0.19 20.55
CA GLU A 162 8.21 -0.67 19.38
C GLU A 162 8.48 0.17 18.13
N ARG A 163 9.44 -0.30 17.33
CA ARG A 163 9.74 0.30 16.02
C ARG A 163 8.58 0.01 15.06
N PRO A 164 8.07 1.02 14.33
CA PRO A 164 6.99 0.83 13.38
C PRO A 164 7.39 -0.10 12.22
N CYS A 165 6.40 -0.58 11.48
CA CYS A 165 6.60 -1.36 10.26
C CYS A 165 6.34 -0.48 9.04
N ASN A 166 7.22 -0.51 8.04
CA ASN A 166 6.85 0.01 6.73
C ASN A 166 5.96 -1.03 6.02
N THR A 167 4.71 -0.66 5.79
CA THR A 167 3.66 -1.51 5.27
C THR A 167 3.39 -1.30 3.77
N ALA A 168 4.34 -0.71 3.04
CA ALA A 168 4.31 -0.76 1.57
C ALA A 168 4.33 -2.21 1.06
N PHE A 169 4.93 -3.09 1.87
CA PHE A 169 4.77 -4.54 1.81
C PHE A 169 4.40 -5.07 3.19
N ALA A 170 3.35 -5.90 3.27
CA ALA A 170 3.01 -6.64 4.48
C ALA A 170 2.44 -8.01 4.12
N TYR A 171 3.01 -9.08 4.68
CA TYR A 171 2.53 -10.45 4.52
C TYR A 171 2.02 -11.00 5.84
N PHE A 172 0.87 -11.64 5.79
CA PHE A 172 0.19 -12.27 6.92
C PHE A 172 -0.07 -13.75 6.63
N ASN A 173 0.43 -14.63 7.47
CA ASN A 173 0.13 -16.07 7.40
C ASN A 173 -0.83 -16.53 8.50
N ASN A 174 -1.06 -15.72 9.53
CA ASN A 174 -1.96 -15.99 10.64
C ASN A 174 -3.24 -15.19 10.50
N GLN A 175 -4.36 -15.87 10.26
CA GLN A 175 -5.67 -15.25 10.04
C GLN A 175 -6.18 -14.51 11.29
N ASP A 176 -6.07 -15.13 12.45
CA ASP A 176 -6.62 -14.57 13.70
C ASP A 176 -5.85 -13.30 14.09
N PHE A 177 -4.53 -13.34 14.01
CA PHE A 177 -3.69 -12.15 14.24
C PHE A 177 -4.03 -11.03 13.27
N LYS A 178 -4.15 -11.36 11.98
CA LYS A 178 -4.48 -10.38 10.93
C LYS A 178 -5.81 -9.70 11.23
N GLN A 179 -6.85 -10.46 11.57
CA GLN A 179 -8.17 -9.92 11.86
C GLN A 179 -8.19 -9.09 13.15
N ASP A 180 -7.47 -9.52 14.19
CA ASP A 180 -7.38 -8.78 15.46
C ASP A 180 -6.67 -7.44 15.27
N TYR A 181 -5.54 -7.42 14.57
CA TYR A 181 -4.84 -6.17 14.18
C TYR A 181 -5.75 -5.21 13.42
N ILE A 182 -6.42 -5.72 12.36
CA ILE A 182 -7.30 -4.90 11.51
C ILE A 182 -8.49 -4.36 12.31
N ALA A 183 -9.08 -5.16 13.19
CA ALA A 183 -10.17 -4.72 14.05
C ALA A 183 -9.76 -3.53 14.93
N HIS A 184 -8.60 -3.60 15.57
CA HIS A 184 -8.05 -2.49 16.36
C HIS A 184 -7.78 -1.24 15.51
N ALA A 185 -7.22 -1.41 14.30
CA ALA A 185 -6.93 -0.30 13.40
C ALA A 185 -8.21 0.39 12.91
N ILE A 186 -9.22 -0.38 12.51
CA ILE A 186 -10.51 0.15 12.06
C ILE A 186 -11.24 0.83 13.24
N ASP A 187 -11.23 0.23 14.45
CA ASP A 187 -11.82 0.85 15.63
C ASP A 187 -11.18 2.21 15.96
N PHE A 188 -9.86 2.32 15.85
CA PHE A 188 -9.16 3.61 16.02
C PHE A 188 -9.58 4.65 14.97
N MET A 189 -9.73 4.25 13.71
CA MET A 189 -10.07 5.18 12.63
C MET A 189 -11.54 5.62 12.65
N THR A 190 -12.45 4.72 13.06
CA THR A 190 -13.90 4.95 13.01
C THR A 190 -14.32 6.06 13.99
N GLY A 191 -14.99 7.08 13.47
CA GLY A 191 -15.47 8.22 14.26
C GLY A 191 -14.36 9.14 14.78
N ASN A 192 -13.12 8.95 14.36
CA ASN A 192 -11.99 9.80 14.70
C ASN A 192 -11.80 10.86 13.61
N ASN A 193 -12.39 12.04 13.79
CA ASN A 193 -12.49 13.08 12.78
C ASN A 193 -11.54 14.26 13.01
N GLU A 194 -10.74 14.23 14.07
CA GLU A 194 -9.78 15.29 14.36
C GLU A 194 -8.37 14.87 13.93
N PRO A 195 -7.65 15.70 13.14
CA PRO A 195 -6.26 15.42 12.80
C PRO A 195 -5.35 15.66 14.03
N ALA A 196 -4.27 14.89 14.15
CA ALA A 196 -3.17 15.22 15.06
C ALA A 196 -2.42 16.47 14.56
N MET A 197 -1.48 16.97 15.37
CA MET A 197 -0.63 18.11 14.97
C MET A 197 0.14 17.83 13.68
N GLU A 198 0.70 16.61 13.58
CA GLU A 198 1.32 16.12 12.35
C GLU A 198 0.26 15.41 11.50
N ASN A 199 0.07 15.88 10.27
CA ASN A 199 -0.98 15.40 9.37
C ASN A 199 -0.94 13.89 9.08
N VAL A 200 0.25 13.27 9.22
CA VAL A 200 0.43 11.83 8.91
C VAL A 200 0.28 10.93 10.14
N SER A 201 0.40 11.46 11.36
CA SER A 201 0.52 10.67 12.59
C SER A 201 -0.64 9.73 12.84
N GLN A 202 -1.88 10.15 12.57
CA GLN A 202 -3.07 9.33 12.77
C GLN A 202 -3.05 8.08 11.87
N MET A 203 -2.70 8.26 10.60
CA MET A 203 -2.68 7.16 9.64
C MET A 203 -1.51 6.21 9.89
N VAL A 204 -0.30 6.73 10.07
CA VAL A 204 0.87 5.87 10.34
C VAL A 204 0.77 5.16 11.68
N PHE A 205 0.01 5.72 12.65
CA PHE A 205 -0.32 4.98 13.86
C PHE A 205 -1.19 3.77 13.50
N ALA A 206 -2.32 3.97 12.82
CA ALA A 206 -3.30 2.91 12.53
C ALA A 206 -2.71 1.77 11.68
N GLU A 207 -1.87 2.12 10.70
CA GLU A 207 -1.34 1.15 9.73
C GLU A 207 -0.01 0.55 10.16
N GLN A 208 0.93 1.38 10.61
CA GLN A 208 2.34 1.00 10.72
C GLN A 208 2.75 0.72 12.17
N ARG A 209 2.41 1.63 13.07
CA ARG A 209 2.83 1.55 14.46
C ARG A 209 2.02 0.53 15.25
N LEU A 210 0.71 0.53 15.04
CA LEU A 210 -0.20 -0.41 15.68
C LEU A 210 0.12 -1.86 15.31
N LEU A 211 0.46 -2.12 14.04
CA LEU A 211 0.88 -3.46 13.60
C LEU A 211 2.06 -3.97 14.43
N ALA A 212 3.10 -3.15 14.59
CA ALA A 212 4.29 -3.54 15.35
C ALA A 212 3.98 -3.78 16.84
N MET A 213 3.27 -2.85 17.47
CA MET A 213 2.90 -2.96 18.88
C MET A 213 1.97 -4.14 19.16
N HIS A 214 1.04 -4.40 18.24
CA HIS A 214 0.13 -5.52 18.36
C HIS A 214 0.84 -6.86 18.17
N ALA A 215 1.75 -6.96 17.20
CA ALA A 215 2.59 -8.15 17.01
C ALA A 215 3.41 -8.45 18.27
N ALA A 216 4.08 -7.43 18.85
CA ALA A 216 4.84 -7.58 20.09
C ALA A 216 3.96 -8.06 21.26
N SER A 217 2.73 -7.51 21.44
CA SER A 217 1.84 -7.92 22.53
C SER A 217 1.31 -9.35 22.38
N LYS A 218 1.30 -9.89 21.15
CA LYS A 218 0.88 -11.27 20.86
C LYS A 218 2.06 -12.26 20.73
N GLY A 219 3.31 -11.80 20.86
CA GLY A 219 4.49 -12.63 20.66
C GLY A 219 4.70 -13.07 19.21
N ILE A 220 4.15 -12.34 18.24
CA ILE A 220 4.32 -12.60 16.81
C ILE A 220 5.61 -11.95 16.31
N GLY A 221 6.46 -12.74 15.64
CA GLY A 221 7.69 -12.25 15.04
C GLY A 221 7.46 -11.30 13.87
N ILE A 222 8.36 -10.36 13.64
CA ILE A 222 8.34 -9.46 12.47
C ILE A 222 9.62 -9.67 11.68
N VAL A 223 9.49 -10.10 10.44
CA VAL A 223 10.60 -10.36 9.51
C VAL A 223 10.64 -9.22 8.47
N PRO A 224 11.60 -8.31 8.53
CA PRO A 224 11.77 -7.31 7.49
C PRO A 224 12.41 -7.93 6.24
N LEU A 225 12.03 -7.45 5.03
CA LEU A 225 12.70 -7.85 3.78
C LEU A 225 14.13 -7.31 3.71
N VAL A 226 14.37 -6.16 4.32
CA VAL A 226 15.70 -5.56 4.48
C VAL A 226 15.80 -4.86 5.83
N ASP A 227 17.00 -4.86 6.41
CA ASP A 227 17.25 -4.13 7.67
C ASP A 227 17.42 -2.62 7.43
N ASP A 228 18.10 -2.26 6.33
CA ASP A 228 18.31 -0.87 5.91
C ASP A 228 17.75 -0.66 4.49
N PRO A 229 16.67 0.12 4.32
CA PRO A 229 16.08 0.39 3.01
C PRO A 229 16.98 1.21 2.07
N PHE A 230 18.02 1.87 2.60
CA PHE A 230 18.96 2.70 1.84
C PHE A 230 20.26 1.97 1.49
N GLN A 231 20.37 0.69 1.81
CA GLN A 231 21.55 -0.09 1.43
C GLN A 231 21.72 -0.11 -0.10
N LYS A 232 22.96 0.09 -0.57
CA LYS A 232 23.28 0.22 -1.99
C LYS A 232 22.99 -1.04 -2.82
N GLU A 233 22.94 -2.20 -2.21
CA GLU A 233 22.80 -3.52 -2.86
C GLU A 233 21.42 -4.15 -2.66
N ASN A 234 20.39 -3.33 -2.49
CA ASN A 234 19.02 -3.84 -2.43
C ASN A 234 18.57 -4.30 -3.82
N ASP A 235 18.53 -5.63 -4.00
CA ASP A 235 18.04 -6.28 -5.22
C ASP A 235 16.69 -7.00 -5.03
N ILE A 236 16.04 -6.82 -3.86
CA ILE A 236 14.77 -7.45 -3.52
C ILE A 236 13.60 -6.63 -4.04
N PHE A 237 13.64 -5.32 -3.88
CA PHE A 237 12.57 -4.43 -4.30
C PHE A 237 13.07 -3.06 -4.76
N THR A 238 12.20 -2.35 -5.46
CA THR A 238 12.28 -0.90 -5.68
C THR A 238 11.00 -0.25 -5.18
N HIS A 239 11.10 0.67 -4.25
CA HIS A 239 9.99 1.45 -3.75
C HIS A 239 10.10 2.87 -4.29
N LEU A 240 9.16 3.28 -5.11
CA LEU A 240 9.14 4.60 -5.75
C LEU A 240 8.50 5.68 -4.86
N TRP A 241 8.68 5.51 -3.54
CA TRP A 241 8.31 6.52 -2.57
C TRP A 241 9.01 7.86 -2.90
N GLY A 242 8.26 8.94 -2.95
CA GLY A 242 8.81 10.25 -3.34
C GLY A 242 9.05 10.45 -4.84
N ALA A 243 8.85 9.44 -5.69
CA ALA A 243 9.02 9.59 -7.14
C ALA A 243 8.10 10.67 -7.74
N LYS A 244 6.95 10.94 -7.09
CA LYS A 244 6.06 12.04 -7.49
C LYS A 244 6.70 13.42 -7.37
N ASP A 245 7.47 13.62 -6.33
CA ASP A 245 8.18 14.88 -6.10
C ASP A 245 9.42 14.96 -6.98
N MET A 246 10.19 13.88 -7.07
CA MET A 246 11.31 13.76 -8.01
C MET A 246 10.88 14.05 -9.45
N ALA A 247 9.73 13.53 -9.90
CA ALA A 247 9.21 13.78 -11.26
C ALA A 247 8.77 15.23 -11.49
N ARG A 248 8.48 16.01 -10.44
CA ARG A 248 8.22 17.45 -10.56
C ARG A 248 9.50 18.26 -10.67
N GLU A 249 10.49 17.91 -9.87
CA GLU A 249 11.75 18.65 -9.75
C GLU A 249 12.73 18.30 -10.88
N PHE A 250 12.71 17.04 -11.35
CA PHE A 250 13.66 16.49 -12.32
C PHE A 250 12.95 15.73 -13.45
N PRO A 251 12.27 16.41 -14.41
CA PRO A 251 11.49 15.77 -15.47
C PRO A 251 12.30 14.75 -16.30
N HIS A 252 13.55 15.05 -16.61
CA HIS A 252 14.42 14.13 -17.38
C HIS A 252 14.70 12.82 -16.62
N GLN A 253 14.87 12.87 -15.30
CA GLN A 253 15.01 11.64 -14.49
C GLN A 253 13.72 10.84 -14.48
N ALA A 254 12.55 11.51 -14.49
CA ALA A 254 11.26 10.84 -14.60
C ALA A 254 11.10 10.13 -15.95
N GLU A 255 11.56 10.73 -17.06
CA GLU A 255 11.57 10.10 -18.37
C GLU A 255 12.45 8.84 -18.38
N MET A 256 13.68 8.93 -17.88
CA MET A 256 14.58 7.78 -17.77
C MET A 256 13.98 6.64 -16.92
N LEU A 257 13.28 6.98 -15.83
CA LEU A 257 12.59 6.01 -14.99
C LEU A 257 11.46 5.32 -15.77
N VAL A 258 10.65 6.09 -16.50
CA VAL A 258 9.57 5.58 -17.35
C VAL A 258 10.13 4.63 -18.41
N ASP A 259 11.20 5.02 -19.11
CA ASP A 259 11.83 4.18 -20.14
C ASP A 259 12.35 2.87 -19.56
N SER A 260 13.00 2.93 -18.41
CA SER A 260 13.49 1.74 -17.70
C SER A 260 12.35 0.79 -17.32
N MET A 261 11.27 1.33 -16.74
CA MET A 261 10.09 0.54 -16.37
C MET A 261 9.39 -0.04 -17.59
N MET A 262 9.24 0.72 -18.68
CA MET A 262 8.63 0.26 -19.93
C MET A 262 9.44 -0.87 -20.60
N ASN A 263 10.77 -0.78 -20.61
CA ASN A 263 11.62 -1.85 -21.10
C ASN A 263 11.45 -3.15 -20.31
N LYS A 264 11.38 -3.04 -18.98
CA LYS A 264 11.13 -4.20 -18.11
C LYS A 264 9.72 -4.74 -18.32
N LEU A 265 8.72 -3.88 -18.38
CA LEU A 265 7.32 -4.25 -18.62
C LEU A 265 7.17 -5.01 -19.95
N ARG A 266 7.81 -4.52 -21.02
CA ARG A 266 7.81 -5.20 -22.32
C ARG A 266 8.38 -6.61 -22.27
N SER A 267 9.40 -6.84 -21.44
CA SER A 267 9.97 -8.19 -21.24
C SER A 267 9.02 -9.16 -20.53
N LEU A 268 8.04 -8.65 -19.77
CA LEU A 268 7.05 -9.44 -19.03
C LEU A 268 5.73 -9.60 -19.81
N SER A 269 5.27 -8.52 -20.44
CA SER A 269 4.05 -8.47 -21.22
C SER A 269 4.16 -7.41 -22.32
N GLU A 270 4.44 -7.85 -23.53
CA GLU A 270 4.51 -6.95 -24.69
C GLU A 270 3.16 -6.28 -24.97
N GLY A 271 2.05 -6.99 -24.75
CA GLY A 271 0.69 -6.47 -24.93
C GLY A 271 0.42 -5.28 -24.00
N THR A 272 0.65 -5.44 -22.69
CA THR A 272 0.50 -4.37 -21.70
C THR A 272 1.41 -3.19 -22.01
N ALA A 273 2.67 -3.44 -22.38
CA ALA A 273 3.61 -2.38 -22.74
C ALA A 273 3.12 -1.56 -23.95
N ARG A 274 2.63 -2.20 -25.01
CA ARG A 274 2.07 -1.52 -26.20
C ARG A 274 0.82 -0.70 -25.85
N THR A 275 -0.06 -1.24 -25.02
CA THR A 275 -1.27 -0.54 -24.55
C THR A 275 -0.89 0.75 -23.81
N LEU A 276 0.04 0.68 -22.85
CA LEU A 276 0.48 1.84 -22.09
C LEU A 276 1.28 2.84 -22.94
N ALA A 277 2.13 2.38 -23.85
CA ALA A 277 2.85 3.25 -24.78
C ALA A 277 1.88 4.04 -25.66
N SER A 278 0.87 3.37 -26.22
CA SER A 278 -0.18 4.03 -27.02
C SER A 278 -0.97 5.05 -26.20
N LYS A 279 -1.35 4.68 -24.96
CA LYS A 279 -2.16 5.55 -24.07
C LYS A 279 -1.43 6.83 -23.69
N PHE A 280 -0.11 6.75 -23.46
CA PHE A 280 0.70 7.85 -22.94
C PHE A 280 1.61 8.49 -23.99
N ASN A 281 1.48 8.10 -25.27
CA ASN A 281 2.31 8.57 -26.39
C ASN A 281 3.82 8.35 -26.12
N LEU A 282 4.18 7.18 -25.58
CA LEU A 282 5.57 6.81 -25.31
C LEU A 282 6.16 6.03 -26.50
N THR A 283 7.48 6.16 -26.70
CA THR A 283 8.21 5.32 -27.65
C THR A 283 8.51 3.95 -27.01
N LEU A 284 8.32 2.86 -27.77
CA LEU A 284 8.63 1.50 -27.34
C LEU A 284 10.00 1.05 -27.87
#